data_88e8a04987ab50866ac43db0694b4b03
#
_entry.id   88e8a04987ab50866ac43db0694b4b03
#
_cell.length_a   1.000
_cell.length_b   1.000
_cell.length_c   1.000
_cell.angle_alpha   90.00
_cell.angle_beta   90.00
_cell.angle_gamma   90.00
#
_symmetry.space_group_name_H-M   'P 1'
#
loop_
_entity.id
_entity.type
_entity.pdbx_description
1 polymer ?
#
loop_
_entity_poly.entity_id
_entity_poly.type
_entity_poly.pdbx_seq_one_letter_code
_entity_poly.pdbx_strand_id
1 'polypeptide(L)'
;IGGLSLAKYKNNPDVVLQLEEYSKNAICFLLFNLVMNGVPAVVIERNVLTQENIAKYRVEVSNKSPQIIKEVCIDEGTYSADTIISNPPYSLSWVPVNDERFNGYKLAPKSKADYAFILDGIYSLKNNGTAVFILPHGVLFRGQAEGDIRQNLIKNNLIDAVIGLPSNLFTNTGIPVCILVFKKNRVNKDILFIDAQKDFIKDKSKNIMTSEQVLKVIDTYNNRSDISKYSRNVSISEIEENDYNLNIPRYIDSFEPEDIPDAVQLAKELNEINRESRTLGLEIAEMLKQLVCTDPDAKKEHDEFVKEFTEFLVSSDSACTIEEQGAVIKKNRRC
;
A
#
# COMPACT_ATOMS: atom_id res chain seq x y z
N ILE A 1 -4.85 15.93 -1.48
CA ILE A 1 -5.12 16.04 -0.04
C ILE A 1 -6.61 16.33 0.14
N GLY A 2 -7.25 15.68 1.12
CA GLY A 2 -8.70 15.82 1.35
C GLY A 2 -9.60 14.98 0.43
N GLY A 3 -9.07 14.14 -0.45
CA GLY A 3 -9.87 13.37 -1.40
C GLY A 3 -10.91 12.45 -0.75
N LEU A 4 -10.57 11.79 0.35
CA LEU A 4 -11.48 10.93 1.10
C LEU A 4 -12.65 11.74 1.69
N SER A 5 -12.37 12.93 2.24
CA SER A 5 -13.38 13.81 2.83
C SER A 5 -14.30 14.40 1.78
N LEU A 6 -13.74 14.82 0.63
CA LEU A 6 -14.54 15.30 -0.51
C LEU A 6 -15.45 14.20 -1.06
N ALA A 7 -14.95 12.97 -1.19
CA ALA A 7 -15.76 11.84 -1.62
C ALA A 7 -16.90 11.53 -0.62
N LYS A 8 -16.60 11.57 0.69
CA LYS A 8 -17.61 11.36 1.74
C LYS A 8 -18.70 12.43 1.68
N TYR A 9 -18.33 13.70 1.55
CA TYR A 9 -19.27 14.82 1.47
C TYR A 9 -20.15 14.75 0.21
N LYS A 10 -19.58 14.41 -0.94
CA LYS A 10 -20.35 14.23 -2.19
C LYS A 10 -21.44 13.17 -2.07
N ASN A 11 -21.16 12.09 -1.33
CA ASN A 11 -22.12 11.00 -1.12
C ASN A 11 -23.12 11.29 0.00
N ASN A 12 -22.78 12.15 0.95
CA ASN A 12 -23.63 12.55 2.06
C ASN A 12 -23.31 14.00 2.46
N PRO A 13 -24.04 15.00 1.91
CA PRO A 13 -23.81 16.42 2.24
C PRO A 13 -24.14 16.82 3.69
N ASP A 14 -24.93 16.03 4.40
CA ASP A 14 -25.31 16.30 5.80
C ASP A 14 -24.23 15.86 6.81
N VAL A 15 -23.12 15.28 6.34
CA VAL A 15 -22.02 14.84 7.20
C VAL A 15 -21.30 16.06 7.79
N VAL A 16 -21.03 16.00 9.09
CA VAL A 16 -20.11 16.93 9.75
C VAL A 16 -18.70 16.39 9.61
N LEU A 17 -17.83 17.15 8.93
CA LEU A 17 -16.44 16.74 8.68
C LEU A 17 -15.49 17.39 9.66
N GLN A 18 -14.71 16.55 10.34
CA GLN A 18 -13.50 16.94 11.04
C GLN A 18 -12.29 16.26 10.39
N LEU A 19 -11.29 17.04 10.07
CA LEU A 19 -10.05 16.57 9.43
C LEU A 19 -8.86 16.92 10.30
N GLU A 20 -7.97 15.96 10.44
CA GLU A 20 -6.75 16.13 11.23
C GLU A 20 -5.53 15.94 10.33
N GLU A 21 -4.61 16.90 10.38
CA GLU A 21 -3.40 16.90 9.57
C GLU A 21 -2.28 17.56 10.38
N TYR A 22 -1.07 17.03 10.26
CA TYR A 22 0.11 17.57 10.95
C TYR A 22 0.94 18.50 10.06
N SER A 23 0.98 18.21 8.76
CA SER A 23 1.80 18.98 7.82
C SER A 23 1.15 20.32 7.49
N LYS A 24 1.80 21.40 7.88
CA LYS A 24 1.35 22.77 7.60
C LYS A 24 1.14 23.05 6.11
N ASN A 25 2.02 22.51 5.25
CA ASN A 25 1.86 22.63 3.82
C ASN A 25 0.63 21.85 3.31
N ALA A 26 0.40 20.64 3.84
CA ALA A 26 -0.75 19.84 3.50
C ALA A 26 -2.07 20.51 3.90
N ILE A 27 -2.10 21.18 5.05
CA ILE A 27 -3.25 21.95 5.52
C ILE A 27 -3.63 23.08 4.55
N CYS A 28 -2.65 23.80 4.02
CA CYS A 28 -2.93 24.87 3.04
C CYS A 28 -3.67 24.32 1.81
N PHE A 29 -3.19 23.18 1.25
CA PHE A 29 -3.86 22.53 0.13
C PHE A 29 -5.22 21.93 0.52
N LEU A 30 -5.33 21.39 1.73
CA LEU A 30 -6.58 20.84 2.25
C LEU A 30 -7.66 21.94 2.35
N LEU A 31 -7.34 23.05 3.00
CA LEU A 31 -8.23 24.20 3.13
C LEU A 31 -8.63 24.76 1.75
N PHE A 32 -7.67 24.93 0.84
CA PHE A 32 -7.94 25.36 -0.52
C PHE A 32 -8.94 24.42 -1.23
N ASN A 33 -8.73 23.11 -1.16
CA ASN A 33 -9.62 22.12 -1.77
C ASN A 33 -11.03 22.14 -1.17
N LEU A 34 -11.15 22.28 0.15
CA LEU A 34 -12.46 22.39 0.81
C LEU A 34 -13.21 23.64 0.35
N VAL A 35 -12.54 24.79 0.30
CA VAL A 35 -13.11 26.06 -0.17
C VAL A 35 -13.55 25.95 -1.64
N MET A 36 -12.67 25.47 -2.51
CA MET A 36 -12.96 25.36 -3.95
C MET A 36 -14.10 24.40 -4.28
N ASN A 37 -14.34 23.40 -3.43
CA ASN A 37 -15.45 22.47 -3.60
C ASN A 37 -16.68 22.84 -2.75
N GLY A 38 -16.67 23.95 -2.03
CA GLY A 38 -17.79 24.39 -1.19
C GLY A 38 -18.12 23.42 -0.06
N VAL A 39 -17.10 22.82 0.58
CA VAL A 39 -17.28 21.79 1.60
C VAL A 39 -17.04 22.38 2.99
N PRO A 40 -18.06 22.49 3.85
CA PRO A 40 -17.89 22.94 5.22
C PRO A 40 -17.16 21.87 6.04
N ALA A 41 -16.18 22.27 6.83
CA ALA A 41 -15.40 21.35 7.64
C ALA A 41 -14.67 22.06 8.77
N VAL A 42 -14.32 21.30 9.82
CA VAL A 42 -13.33 21.66 10.82
C VAL A 42 -12.01 21.00 10.47
N VAL A 43 -10.94 21.75 10.40
CA VAL A 43 -9.58 21.24 10.15
C VAL A 43 -8.71 21.53 11.38
N ILE A 44 -8.09 20.51 11.92
CA ILE A 44 -7.24 20.62 13.09
C ILE A 44 -5.79 20.30 12.67
N GLU A 45 -4.92 21.28 12.85
CA GLU A 45 -3.49 21.08 12.74
C GLU A 45 -3.02 20.43 14.05
N ARG A 46 -2.78 19.12 14.02
CA ARG A 46 -2.36 18.37 15.22
C ARG A 46 -1.43 17.22 14.92
N ASN A 47 -0.61 16.91 15.89
CA ASN A 47 0.11 15.64 15.91
C ASN A 47 -0.75 14.60 16.64
N VAL A 48 -1.35 13.69 15.86
CA VAL A 48 -2.22 12.62 16.38
C VAL A 48 -1.49 11.73 17.40
N LEU A 49 -0.19 11.49 17.24
CA LEU A 49 0.57 10.60 18.13
C LEU A 49 0.85 11.24 19.49
N THR A 50 1.18 12.55 19.53
CA THR A 50 1.45 13.29 20.77
C THR A 50 0.23 14.02 21.32
N GLN A 51 -0.88 14.06 20.58
CA GLN A 51 -2.09 14.84 20.87
C GLN A 51 -1.87 16.36 20.93
N GLU A 52 -0.75 16.85 20.42
CA GLU A 52 -0.46 18.29 20.39
C GLU A 52 -1.31 18.97 19.33
N ASN A 53 -2.19 19.86 19.76
CA ASN A 53 -3.00 20.72 18.89
C ASN A 53 -2.24 22.03 18.63
N ILE A 54 -2.06 22.37 17.34
CA ILE A 54 -1.30 23.55 16.90
C ILE A 54 -2.23 24.68 16.47
N ALA A 55 -3.23 24.35 15.64
CA ALA A 55 -4.22 25.31 15.15
C ALA A 55 -5.52 24.62 14.75
N LYS A 56 -6.62 25.39 14.78
CA LYS A 56 -7.94 24.95 14.33
C LYS A 56 -8.48 25.93 13.30
N TYR A 57 -9.00 25.41 12.22
CA TYR A 57 -9.60 26.17 11.12
C TYR A 57 -11.01 25.67 10.88
N ARG A 58 -11.92 26.60 10.63
CA ARG A 58 -13.28 26.30 10.18
C ARG A 58 -13.47 26.80 8.77
N VAL A 59 -13.92 25.92 7.89
CA VAL A 59 -14.38 26.29 6.55
C VAL A 59 -15.91 26.43 6.60
N GLU A 60 -16.40 27.65 6.41
CA GLU A 60 -17.82 27.95 6.33
C GLU A 60 -18.20 28.26 4.90
N VAL A 61 -19.32 27.68 4.48
CA VAL A 61 -19.88 27.91 3.13
C VAL A 61 -21.15 28.68 3.30
N SER A 62 -21.12 29.99 3.00
CA SER A 62 -22.25 30.84 2.99
C SER A 62 -22.71 31.17 1.54
N ASN A 63 -23.95 31.62 1.36
CA ASN A 63 -24.51 31.99 0.05
C ASN A 63 -23.70 33.08 -0.71
N LYS A 64 -22.72 33.70 -0.10
CA LYS A 64 -21.92 34.78 -0.69
C LYS A 64 -20.51 34.39 -1.06
N SER A 65 -19.83 33.57 -0.28
CA SER A 65 -18.51 32.98 -0.58
C SER A 65 -18.07 32.03 0.54
N PRO A 66 -17.33 30.97 0.24
CA PRO A 66 -16.70 30.16 1.28
C PRO A 66 -15.62 30.99 2.02
N GLN A 67 -15.54 30.82 3.33
CA GLN A 67 -14.62 31.55 4.19
C GLN A 67 -13.80 30.57 5.05
N ILE A 68 -12.56 30.91 5.33
CA ILE A 68 -11.71 30.21 6.28
C ILE A 68 -11.57 31.06 7.52
N ILE A 69 -11.99 30.53 8.66
CA ILE A 69 -11.85 31.18 9.96
C ILE A 69 -10.83 30.40 10.76
N LYS A 70 -9.75 31.05 11.18
CA LYS A 70 -8.80 30.48 12.13
C LYS A 70 -9.30 30.73 13.54
N GLU A 71 -9.53 29.68 14.31
CA GLU A 71 -9.93 29.80 15.71
C GLU A 71 -8.69 30.01 16.60
N VAL A 72 -8.79 30.94 17.56
CA VAL A 72 -7.68 31.30 18.46
C VAL A 72 -7.61 30.36 19.66
N CYS A 73 -8.74 29.80 20.09
CA CYS A 73 -8.83 28.84 21.18
C CYS A 73 -9.10 27.47 20.62
N ILE A 74 -8.23 26.50 20.92
CA ILE A 74 -8.41 25.10 20.59
C ILE A 74 -9.07 24.45 21.80
N ASP A 75 -10.33 24.06 21.66
CA ASP A 75 -10.99 23.24 22.67
C ASP A 75 -10.32 21.88 22.70
N GLU A 76 -9.79 21.48 23.86
CA GLU A 76 -9.13 20.19 24.07
C GLU A 76 -10.13 19.02 24.23
N GLY A 77 -11.40 19.23 23.87
CA GLY A 77 -12.44 18.21 23.98
C GLY A 77 -12.09 16.91 23.26
N THR A 78 -12.40 15.79 23.90
CA THR A 78 -12.29 14.47 23.29
C THR A 78 -13.32 14.38 22.17
N TYR A 79 -12.85 14.33 20.93
CA TYR A 79 -13.72 14.19 19.77
C TYR A 79 -14.17 12.74 19.62
N SER A 80 -15.46 12.55 19.39
CA SER A 80 -16.05 11.23 19.17
C SER A 80 -16.75 11.18 17.81
N ALA A 81 -16.31 10.27 16.94
CA ALA A 81 -16.76 10.17 15.56
C ALA A 81 -17.63 8.93 15.31
N ASP A 82 -18.63 9.05 14.44
CA ASP A 82 -19.40 7.92 13.93
C ASP A 82 -18.59 7.12 12.89
N THR A 83 -17.77 7.82 12.11
CA THR A 83 -16.93 7.19 11.07
C THR A 83 -15.55 7.84 11.09
N ILE A 84 -14.52 7.01 11.08
CA ILE A 84 -13.13 7.42 10.93
C ILE A 84 -12.58 6.80 9.65
N ILE A 85 -11.91 7.59 8.81
CA ILE A 85 -11.21 7.14 7.62
C ILE A 85 -9.80 7.69 7.69
N SER A 86 -8.81 6.80 7.71
CA SER A 86 -7.40 7.19 7.86
C SER A 86 -6.50 6.45 6.89
N ASN A 87 -5.60 7.22 6.28
CA ASN A 87 -4.44 6.70 5.55
C ASN A 87 -3.20 7.32 6.20
N PRO A 88 -2.75 6.77 7.36
CA PRO A 88 -1.64 7.34 8.11
C PRO A 88 -0.31 7.11 7.38
N PRO A 89 0.77 7.85 7.73
CA PRO A 89 2.09 7.58 7.20
C PRO A 89 2.57 6.19 7.62
N TYR A 90 2.96 5.35 6.65
CA TYR A 90 3.31 3.95 6.89
C TYR A 90 4.63 3.80 7.63
N SER A 91 4.63 2.94 8.63
CA SER A 91 5.83 2.59 9.42
C SER A 91 6.59 3.81 9.94
N LEU A 92 5.87 4.85 10.35
CA LEU A 92 6.47 6.06 10.94
C LEU A 92 7.13 5.72 12.30
N SER A 93 8.35 6.18 12.50
CA SER A 93 8.97 6.15 13.83
C SER A 93 8.34 7.20 14.75
N TRP A 94 8.11 6.83 16.02
CA TRP A 94 7.49 7.70 16.99
C TRP A 94 8.07 7.49 18.39
N VAL A 95 7.72 8.36 19.32
CA VAL A 95 8.06 8.20 20.74
C VAL A 95 6.83 7.67 21.46
N PRO A 96 6.83 6.41 21.90
CA PRO A 96 5.68 5.83 22.59
C PRO A 96 5.39 6.58 23.90
N VAL A 97 4.17 7.08 24.02
CA VAL A 97 3.63 7.70 25.23
C VAL A 97 2.47 6.85 25.70
N ASN A 98 2.47 6.51 26.99
CA ASN A 98 1.35 5.75 27.56
C ASN A 98 0.27 6.73 28.04
N ASP A 99 -0.85 6.75 27.38
CA ASP A 99 -2.01 7.56 27.72
C ASP A 99 -3.32 6.75 27.58
N GLU A 100 -4.47 7.38 27.81
CA GLU A 100 -5.77 6.73 27.87
C GLU A 100 -6.14 5.96 26.59
N ARG A 101 -5.65 6.39 25.42
CA ARG A 101 -5.93 5.76 24.12
C ARG A 101 -5.40 4.33 24.03
N PHE A 102 -4.34 4.05 24.79
CA PHE A 102 -3.63 2.76 24.77
C PHE A 102 -3.99 1.87 25.97
N ASN A 103 -4.91 2.32 26.86
CA ASN A 103 -5.31 1.54 28.02
C ASN A 103 -5.83 0.15 27.62
N GLY A 104 -5.25 -0.88 28.21
CA GLY A 104 -5.57 -2.28 27.91
C GLY A 104 -4.82 -2.87 26.71
N TYR A 105 -3.97 -2.09 26.04
CA TYR A 105 -3.12 -2.54 24.93
C TYR A 105 -1.64 -2.36 25.23
N LYS A 106 -0.79 -3.15 24.56
CA LYS A 106 0.64 -2.82 24.48
C LYS A 106 0.86 -1.59 23.62
N LEU A 107 1.91 -0.84 23.89
CA LEU A 107 2.31 0.26 23.02
C LEU A 107 2.89 -0.27 21.71
N ALA A 108 2.54 0.37 20.60
CA ALA A 108 3.14 0.08 19.30
C ALA A 108 4.67 0.29 19.34
N PRO A 109 5.44 -0.46 18.54
CA PRO A 109 6.89 -0.35 18.52
C PRO A 109 7.35 1.08 18.17
N LYS A 110 8.43 1.56 18.80
CA LYS A 110 9.02 2.87 18.51
C LYS A 110 9.32 3.10 17.02
N SER A 111 9.67 2.05 16.29
CA SER A 111 10.00 2.12 14.87
C SER A 111 8.79 2.11 13.93
N LYS A 112 7.56 1.87 14.45
CA LYS A 112 6.35 1.69 13.64
C LYS A 112 5.09 2.09 14.41
N ALA A 113 4.56 3.27 14.09
CA ALA A 113 3.37 3.82 14.72
C ALA A 113 2.05 3.27 14.15
N ASP A 114 2.07 2.31 13.20
CA ASP A 114 0.88 1.85 12.49
C ASP A 114 -0.27 1.53 13.47
N TYR A 115 0.00 0.73 14.50
CA TYR A 115 -1.00 0.39 15.52
C TYR A 115 -1.31 1.53 16.50
N ALA A 116 -0.43 2.52 16.69
CA ALA A 116 -0.75 3.69 17.48
C ALA A 116 -1.85 4.53 16.82
N PHE A 117 -1.79 4.70 15.49
CA PHE A 117 -2.86 5.35 14.73
C PHE A 117 -4.19 4.58 14.78
N ILE A 118 -4.13 3.24 14.70
CA ILE A 118 -5.33 2.40 14.83
C ILE A 118 -5.98 2.60 16.20
N LEU A 119 -5.20 2.50 17.28
CA LEU A 119 -5.73 2.61 18.65
C LEU A 119 -6.26 4.00 18.94
N ASP A 120 -5.61 5.06 18.47
CA ASP A 120 -6.13 6.42 18.55
C ASP A 120 -7.49 6.58 17.88
N GLY A 121 -7.63 6.05 16.65
CA GLY A 121 -8.92 6.08 15.96
C GLY A 121 -9.97 5.24 16.66
N ILE A 122 -9.64 4.07 17.19
CA ILE A 122 -10.61 3.24 17.96
C ILE A 122 -11.02 3.97 19.25
N TYR A 123 -10.11 4.65 19.92
CA TYR A 123 -10.41 5.45 21.10
C TYR A 123 -11.41 6.56 20.77
N SER A 124 -11.19 7.29 19.71
CA SER A 124 -12.04 8.40 19.23
C SER A 124 -13.35 7.96 18.57
N LEU A 125 -13.60 6.65 18.43
CA LEU A 125 -14.77 6.12 17.77
C LEU A 125 -15.93 5.96 18.77
N LYS A 126 -17.13 6.42 18.38
CA LYS A 126 -18.36 6.18 19.13
C LYS A 126 -18.66 4.67 19.25
N ASN A 127 -19.54 4.30 20.20
CA ASN A 127 -19.87 2.91 20.49
C ASN A 127 -20.42 2.11 19.28
N ASN A 128 -21.10 2.75 18.34
CA ASN A 128 -21.61 2.11 17.11
C ASN A 128 -20.83 2.55 15.87
N GLY A 129 -19.64 3.10 16.06
CA GLY A 129 -18.85 3.68 14.99
C GLY A 129 -18.10 2.65 14.17
N THR A 130 -17.67 3.10 12.98
CA THR A 130 -16.84 2.33 12.04
C THR A 130 -15.57 3.10 11.75
N ALA A 131 -14.41 2.43 11.85
CA ALA A 131 -13.13 2.99 11.45
C ALA A 131 -12.52 2.19 10.30
N VAL A 132 -11.94 2.89 9.33
CA VAL A 132 -11.32 2.30 8.13
C VAL A 132 -9.91 2.85 8.01
N PHE A 133 -8.94 1.95 8.00
CA PHE A 133 -7.53 2.29 7.86
C PHE A 133 -6.93 1.65 6.62
N ILE A 134 -6.17 2.44 5.84
CA ILE A 134 -5.34 1.94 4.76
C ILE A 134 -3.93 1.79 5.30
N LEU A 135 -3.38 0.57 5.25
CA LEU A 135 -2.12 0.22 5.92
C LEU A 135 -1.30 -0.77 5.09
N PRO A 136 0.02 -0.85 5.29
CA PRO A 136 0.84 -1.86 4.63
C PRO A 136 0.52 -3.26 5.18
N HIS A 137 0.62 -4.29 4.36
CA HIS A 137 0.30 -5.68 4.73
C HIS A 137 1.02 -6.16 5.99
N GLY A 138 2.16 -5.59 6.32
CA GLY A 138 2.92 -5.95 7.52
C GLY A 138 2.11 -5.91 8.81
N VAL A 139 1.11 -5.04 8.94
CA VAL A 139 0.23 -4.97 10.13
C VAL A 139 -0.56 -6.26 10.35
N LEU A 140 -0.78 -7.06 9.31
CA LEU A 140 -1.56 -8.29 9.36
C LEU A 140 -0.81 -9.43 10.06
N PHE A 141 0.53 -9.44 10.04
CA PHE A 141 1.31 -10.60 10.46
C PHE A 141 2.55 -10.31 11.32
N ARG A 142 2.98 -9.05 11.45
CA ARG A 142 4.13 -8.75 12.33
C ARG A 142 3.83 -9.18 13.75
N GLY A 143 4.82 -9.79 14.40
CA GLY A 143 4.76 -10.33 15.77
C GLY A 143 5.05 -9.28 16.85
N GLN A 144 5.44 -9.76 18.03
CA GLN A 144 5.79 -8.95 19.22
C GLN A 144 4.64 -8.01 19.63
N ALA A 145 4.92 -6.76 19.97
CA ALA A 145 3.90 -5.82 20.44
C ALA A 145 2.75 -5.62 19.44
N GLU A 146 3.02 -5.61 18.13
CA GLU A 146 1.97 -5.51 17.11
C GLU A 146 1.09 -6.76 17.08
N GLY A 147 1.68 -7.95 17.27
CA GLY A 147 0.95 -9.21 17.40
C GLY A 147 0.02 -9.21 18.60
N ASP A 148 0.51 -8.75 19.77
CA ASP A 148 -0.28 -8.67 20.99
C ASP A 148 -1.44 -7.68 20.86
N ILE A 149 -1.22 -6.51 20.26
CA ILE A 149 -2.27 -5.52 20.00
C ILE A 149 -3.32 -6.12 19.06
N ARG A 150 -2.91 -6.76 17.97
CA ARG A 150 -3.79 -7.39 17.00
C ARG A 150 -4.65 -8.49 17.64
N GLN A 151 -4.04 -9.37 18.42
CA GLN A 151 -4.73 -10.39 19.17
C GLN A 151 -5.80 -9.79 20.09
N ASN A 152 -5.48 -8.71 20.80
CA ASN A 152 -6.40 -8.03 21.69
C ASN A 152 -7.58 -7.40 20.94
N LEU A 153 -7.33 -6.78 19.79
CA LEU A 153 -8.37 -6.23 18.91
C LEU A 153 -9.31 -7.30 18.37
N ILE A 154 -8.78 -8.48 18.03
CA ILE A 154 -9.58 -9.63 17.58
C ILE A 154 -10.42 -10.19 18.72
N LYS A 155 -9.84 -10.42 19.89
CA LYS A 155 -10.55 -10.92 21.09
C LYS A 155 -11.67 -9.99 21.53
N ASN A 156 -11.48 -8.69 21.39
CA ASN A 156 -12.51 -7.68 21.68
C ASN A 156 -13.53 -7.51 20.55
N ASN A 157 -13.49 -8.37 19.52
CA ASN A 157 -14.41 -8.36 18.38
C ASN A 157 -14.46 -7.00 17.64
N LEU A 158 -13.32 -6.32 17.49
CA LEU A 158 -13.25 -4.99 16.87
C LEU A 158 -12.93 -5.04 15.37
N ILE A 159 -12.24 -6.08 14.87
CA ILE A 159 -11.89 -6.19 13.44
C ILE A 159 -13.06 -6.80 12.68
N ASP A 160 -13.60 -6.07 11.72
CA ASP A 160 -14.76 -6.49 10.90
C ASP A 160 -14.33 -7.12 9.57
N ALA A 161 -13.35 -6.51 8.88
CA ALA A 161 -12.87 -7.03 7.62
C ALA A 161 -11.40 -6.69 7.37
N VAL A 162 -10.77 -7.53 6.55
CA VAL A 162 -9.42 -7.36 5.98
C VAL A 162 -9.55 -7.43 4.47
N ILE A 163 -9.21 -6.35 3.75
CA ILE A 163 -9.34 -6.26 2.31
C ILE A 163 -7.96 -5.98 1.71
N GLY A 164 -7.42 -6.92 0.96
CA GLY A 164 -6.17 -6.76 0.22
C GLY A 164 -6.39 -5.95 -1.05
N LEU A 165 -5.55 -4.94 -1.27
CA LEU A 165 -5.61 -4.10 -2.46
C LEU A 165 -4.42 -4.38 -3.40
N PRO A 166 -4.55 -4.08 -4.70
CA PRO A 166 -3.45 -4.20 -5.64
C PRO A 166 -2.22 -3.40 -5.23
N SER A 167 -1.03 -3.91 -5.54
CA SER A 167 0.21 -3.14 -5.44
C SER A 167 0.21 -1.96 -6.42
N ASN A 168 1.11 -1.01 -6.26
CA ASN A 168 1.28 0.14 -7.16
C ASN A 168 0.01 1.01 -7.38
N LEU A 169 -0.95 1.03 -6.45
CA LEU A 169 -2.11 1.92 -6.49
C LEU A 169 -1.75 3.37 -6.16
N PHE A 170 -0.77 3.58 -5.28
CA PHE A 170 -0.41 4.91 -4.79
C PHE A 170 0.78 5.50 -5.55
N THR A 171 0.77 6.82 -5.71
CA THR A 171 1.77 7.55 -6.52
C THR A 171 3.20 7.42 -5.98
N ASN A 172 3.33 7.34 -4.65
CA ASN A 172 4.63 7.45 -3.97
C ASN A 172 5.16 6.14 -3.41
N THR A 173 4.43 5.03 -3.60
CA THR A 173 4.85 3.71 -3.10
C THR A 173 4.27 2.59 -3.95
N GLY A 174 5.12 1.60 -4.27
CA GLY A 174 4.69 0.35 -4.91
C GLY A 174 4.25 -0.73 -3.91
N ILE A 175 4.27 -0.42 -2.61
CA ILE A 175 4.00 -1.41 -1.55
C ILE A 175 2.54 -1.85 -1.62
N PRO A 176 2.25 -3.17 -1.54
CA PRO A 176 0.89 -3.65 -1.40
C PRO A 176 0.31 -3.20 -0.05
N VAL A 177 -0.93 -2.74 -0.09
CA VAL A 177 -1.64 -2.25 1.08
C VAL A 177 -2.94 -3.02 1.29
N CYS A 178 -3.45 -2.95 2.50
CA CYS A 178 -4.76 -3.49 2.86
C CYS A 178 -5.63 -2.42 3.52
N ILE A 179 -6.93 -2.63 3.44
CA ILE A 179 -7.89 -1.90 4.23
C ILE A 179 -8.26 -2.77 5.44
N LEU A 180 -8.09 -2.22 6.64
CA LEU A 180 -8.61 -2.77 7.86
C LEU A 180 -9.88 -2.02 8.26
N VAL A 181 -10.98 -2.76 8.44
CA VAL A 181 -12.26 -2.21 8.90
C VAL A 181 -12.47 -2.61 10.34
N PHE A 182 -12.67 -1.63 11.20
CA PHE A 182 -12.99 -1.81 12.61
C PHE A 182 -14.40 -1.32 12.89
N LYS A 183 -15.12 -2.05 13.72
CA LYS A 183 -16.44 -1.67 14.22
C LYS A 183 -16.57 -1.96 15.70
N LYS A 184 -17.15 -1.04 16.45
CA LYS A 184 -17.59 -1.29 17.82
C LYS A 184 -18.99 -1.93 17.82
N ASN A 185 -19.30 -2.70 18.88
CA ASN A 185 -20.59 -3.39 19.06
C ASN A 185 -21.02 -4.32 17.92
N ARG A 186 -20.06 -5.07 17.34
CA ARG A 186 -20.37 -6.08 16.33
C ARG A 186 -21.15 -7.24 16.91
N VAL A 187 -22.19 -7.67 16.20
CA VAL A 187 -22.95 -8.90 16.50
C VAL A 187 -22.21 -10.12 15.97
N ASN A 188 -21.74 -10.05 14.71
CA ASN A 188 -20.95 -11.12 14.09
C ASN A 188 -19.55 -11.18 14.69
N LYS A 189 -19.05 -12.39 14.89
CA LYS A 189 -17.68 -12.60 15.40
C LYS A 189 -16.69 -12.90 14.26
N ASP A 190 -17.18 -13.40 13.13
CA ASP A 190 -16.32 -13.72 11.99
C ASP A 190 -15.68 -12.48 11.39
N ILE A 191 -14.47 -12.61 10.89
CA ILE A 191 -13.78 -11.56 10.12
C ILE A 191 -13.90 -11.89 8.64
N LEU A 192 -14.36 -10.93 7.84
CA LEU A 192 -14.43 -11.06 6.39
C LEU A 192 -13.06 -10.74 5.78
N PHE A 193 -12.51 -11.68 5.03
CA PHE A 193 -11.35 -11.47 4.19
C PHE A 193 -11.77 -11.27 2.74
N ILE A 194 -11.19 -10.30 2.06
CA ILE A 194 -11.37 -10.05 0.62
C ILE A 194 -9.99 -9.89 -0.01
N ASP A 195 -9.70 -10.68 -1.03
CA ASP A 195 -8.47 -10.56 -1.82
C ASP A 195 -8.76 -9.87 -3.16
N ALA A 196 -8.64 -8.55 -3.18
CA ALA A 196 -8.78 -7.75 -4.39
C ALA A 196 -7.42 -7.39 -5.02
N GLN A 197 -6.33 -8.10 -4.65
CA GLN A 197 -4.98 -7.77 -5.14
C GLN A 197 -4.83 -7.93 -6.66
N LYS A 198 -5.67 -8.73 -7.29
CA LYS A 198 -5.71 -8.94 -8.74
C LYS A 198 -6.73 -8.04 -9.47
N ASP A 199 -7.55 -7.29 -8.74
CA ASP A 199 -8.59 -6.42 -9.30
C ASP A 199 -8.00 -5.07 -9.73
N PHE A 200 -7.27 -5.02 -10.83
CA PHE A 200 -6.69 -3.80 -11.38
C PHE A 200 -6.51 -3.87 -12.90
N ILE A 201 -6.33 -2.70 -13.49
CA ILE A 201 -5.79 -2.51 -14.84
C ILE A 201 -4.47 -1.75 -14.73
N LYS A 202 -3.52 -2.04 -15.61
CA LYS A 202 -2.26 -1.28 -15.70
C LYS A 202 -2.49 0.03 -16.44
N ASP A 203 -2.14 1.15 -15.82
CA ASP A 203 -2.06 2.46 -16.47
C ASP A 203 -0.64 3.01 -16.35
N LYS A 204 0.15 2.87 -17.41
CA LYS A 204 1.57 3.24 -17.46
C LYS A 204 2.38 2.61 -16.31
N SER A 205 2.76 3.41 -15.31
CA SER A 205 3.57 2.99 -14.17
C SER A 205 2.74 2.62 -12.93
N LYS A 206 1.41 2.69 -13.00
CA LYS A 206 0.50 2.47 -11.87
C LYS A 206 -0.55 1.42 -12.17
N ASN A 207 -1.09 0.85 -11.11
CA ASN A 207 -2.29 0.05 -11.17
C ASN A 207 -3.49 0.93 -10.79
N ILE A 208 -4.61 0.75 -11.46
CA ILE A 208 -5.85 1.48 -11.19
C ILE A 208 -6.96 0.46 -11.04
N MET A 209 -7.80 0.62 -10.02
CA MET A 209 -9.04 -0.13 -9.89
C MET A 209 -10.15 0.58 -10.65
N THR A 210 -10.85 -0.16 -11.51
CA THR A 210 -12.04 0.36 -12.19
C THR A 210 -13.21 0.53 -11.23
N SER A 211 -14.20 1.32 -11.62
CA SER A 211 -15.42 1.48 -10.81
C SER A 211 -16.13 0.14 -10.56
N GLU A 212 -16.12 -0.77 -11.52
CA GLU A 212 -16.71 -2.11 -11.38
C GLU A 212 -15.96 -2.96 -10.35
N GLN A 213 -14.63 -2.92 -10.36
CA GLN A 213 -13.79 -3.62 -9.38
C GLN A 213 -13.97 -3.06 -7.97
N VAL A 214 -14.10 -1.74 -7.84
CA VAL A 214 -14.41 -1.10 -6.56
C VAL A 214 -15.81 -1.50 -6.07
N LEU A 215 -16.82 -1.48 -6.93
CA LEU A 215 -18.18 -1.92 -6.59
C LEU A 215 -18.21 -3.39 -6.18
N LYS A 216 -17.47 -4.26 -6.88
CA LYS A 216 -17.34 -5.67 -6.50
C LYS A 216 -16.84 -5.83 -5.05
N VAL A 217 -15.83 -5.08 -4.64
CA VAL A 217 -15.33 -5.08 -3.25
C VAL A 217 -16.41 -4.61 -2.29
N ILE A 218 -17.11 -3.51 -2.61
CA ILE A 218 -18.16 -2.92 -1.78
C ILE A 218 -19.33 -3.90 -1.62
N ASP A 219 -19.80 -4.50 -2.71
CA ASP A 219 -20.91 -5.45 -2.70
C ASP A 219 -20.55 -6.72 -1.93
N THR A 220 -19.33 -7.23 -2.13
CA THR A 220 -18.81 -8.38 -1.37
C THR A 220 -18.76 -8.07 0.12
N TYR A 221 -18.30 -6.88 0.50
CA TYR A 221 -18.25 -6.44 1.89
C TYR A 221 -19.65 -6.30 2.50
N ASN A 222 -20.57 -5.63 1.80
CA ASN A 222 -21.94 -5.38 2.30
C ASN A 222 -22.74 -6.67 2.48
N ASN A 223 -22.61 -7.59 1.53
CA ASN A 223 -23.33 -8.87 1.55
C ASN A 223 -22.59 -9.95 2.37
N ARG A 224 -21.35 -9.70 2.80
CA ARG A 224 -20.45 -10.67 3.46
C ARG A 224 -20.39 -12.00 2.69
N SER A 225 -20.27 -11.91 1.37
CA SER A 225 -20.34 -13.07 0.48
C SER A 225 -19.05 -13.89 0.54
N ASP A 226 -19.18 -15.23 0.64
CA ASP A 226 -18.08 -16.15 0.42
C ASP A 226 -17.98 -16.43 -1.09
N ILE A 227 -16.87 -16.03 -1.68
CA ILE A 227 -16.58 -16.19 -3.12
C ILE A 227 -15.26 -16.95 -3.25
N SER A 228 -15.30 -18.09 -3.94
CA SER A 228 -14.10 -18.92 -4.15
C SER A 228 -12.93 -18.08 -4.68
N LYS A 229 -11.74 -18.25 -4.08
CA LYS A 229 -10.49 -17.53 -4.42
C LYS A 229 -10.54 -16.01 -4.28
N TYR A 230 -11.61 -15.44 -3.71
CA TYR A 230 -11.78 -13.99 -3.63
C TYR A 230 -12.18 -13.50 -2.23
N SER A 231 -13.15 -14.11 -1.57
CA SER A 231 -13.58 -13.68 -0.24
C SER A 231 -14.06 -14.82 0.63
N ARG A 232 -13.85 -14.69 1.95
CA ARG A 232 -14.25 -15.69 2.92
C ARG A 232 -14.53 -15.07 4.28
N ASN A 233 -15.61 -15.49 4.93
CA ASN A 233 -15.86 -15.23 6.34
C ASN A 233 -15.10 -16.27 7.17
N VAL A 234 -14.20 -15.80 8.03
CA VAL A 234 -13.31 -16.66 8.83
C VAL A 234 -13.68 -16.57 10.30
N SER A 235 -13.88 -17.71 10.92
CA SER A 235 -14.23 -17.78 12.34
C SER A 235 -13.05 -17.35 13.23
N ILE A 236 -13.35 -16.85 14.42
CA ILE A 236 -12.31 -16.48 15.40
C ILE A 236 -11.49 -17.71 15.81
N SER A 237 -12.08 -18.90 15.91
CA SER A 237 -11.36 -20.14 16.24
C SER A 237 -10.29 -20.47 15.20
N GLU A 238 -10.59 -20.33 13.89
CA GLU A 238 -9.61 -20.55 12.83
C GLU A 238 -8.49 -19.50 12.86
N ILE A 239 -8.83 -18.23 13.19
CA ILE A 239 -7.84 -17.16 13.33
C ILE A 239 -6.93 -17.43 14.56
N GLU A 240 -7.48 -17.96 15.62
CA GLU A 240 -6.75 -18.36 16.83
C GLU A 240 -5.77 -19.51 16.53
N GLU A 241 -6.21 -20.54 15.80
CA GLU A 241 -5.36 -21.63 15.32
C GLU A 241 -4.21 -21.15 14.43
N ASN A 242 -4.39 -19.99 13.76
CA ASN A 242 -3.36 -19.32 12.97
C ASN A 242 -2.57 -18.25 13.77
N ASP A 243 -2.49 -18.33 15.09
CA ASP A 243 -1.76 -17.39 15.96
C ASP A 243 -2.19 -15.93 15.77
N TYR A 244 -3.46 -15.68 15.54
CA TYR A 244 -4.03 -14.35 15.27
C TYR A 244 -3.34 -13.62 14.11
N ASN A 245 -2.78 -14.37 13.18
CA ASN A 245 -2.19 -13.86 11.94
C ASN A 245 -3.30 -13.61 10.93
N LEU A 246 -3.40 -12.38 10.41
CA LEU A 246 -4.44 -11.97 9.46
C LEU A 246 -3.94 -11.93 8.01
N ASN A 247 -2.81 -12.58 7.69
CA ASN A 247 -2.29 -12.61 6.33
C ASN A 247 -3.27 -13.30 5.39
N ILE A 248 -3.74 -12.58 4.37
CA ILE A 248 -4.84 -13.00 3.49
C ILE A 248 -4.63 -14.38 2.84
N PRO A 249 -3.43 -14.73 2.31
CA PRO A 249 -3.21 -16.05 1.71
C PRO A 249 -3.39 -17.25 2.65
N ARG A 250 -3.47 -17.04 3.96
CA ARG A 250 -3.78 -18.11 4.91
C ARG A 250 -5.25 -18.54 4.87
N TYR A 251 -6.11 -17.65 4.42
CA TYR A 251 -7.58 -17.81 4.46
C TYR A 251 -8.20 -17.88 3.07
N ILE A 252 -7.55 -17.27 2.09
CA ILE A 252 -7.99 -17.27 0.69
C ILE A 252 -6.85 -17.83 -0.16
N ASP A 253 -7.06 -19.01 -0.74
CA ASP A 253 -6.14 -19.57 -1.73
C ASP A 253 -6.46 -18.99 -3.10
N SER A 254 -5.85 -17.83 -3.38
CA SER A 254 -5.93 -17.16 -4.68
C SER A 254 -4.85 -17.64 -5.67
N PHE A 255 -4.13 -18.73 -5.33
CA PHE A 255 -3.11 -19.31 -6.19
C PHE A 255 -3.75 -19.86 -7.47
N GLU A 256 -3.34 -19.32 -8.58
CA GLU A 256 -3.57 -19.88 -9.91
C GLU A 256 -2.23 -20.43 -10.37
N PRO A 257 -2.13 -21.73 -10.69
CA PRO A 257 -0.92 -22.25 -11.29
C PRO A 257 -0.64 -21.44 -12.56
N GLU A 258 0.49 -20.75 -12.60
CA GLU A 258 0.96 -20.19 -13.86
C GLU A 258 1.16 -21.35 -14.83
N ASP A 259 0.72 -21.18 -16.06
CA ASP A 259 1.06 -22.11 -17.13
C ASP A 259 2.57 -22.19 -17.19
N ILE A 260 3.10 -23.39 -16.91
CA ILE A 260 4.55 -23.60 -16.96
C ILE A 260 4.95 -23.37 -18.41
N PRO A 261 5.68 -22.28 -18.74
CA PRO A 261 6.04 -22.01 -20.11
C PRO A 261 6.89 -23.17 -20.63
N ASP A 262 6.67 -23.55 -21.87
CA ASP A 262 7.49 -24.58 -22.51
C ASP A 262 8.96 -24.17 -22.46
N ALA A 263 9.75 -24.92 -21.69
CA ALA A 263 11.18 -24.63 -21.50
C ALA A 263 11.95 -24.63 -22.84
N VAL A 264 11.48 -25.40 -23.83
CA VAL A 264 12.06 -25.43 -25.18
C VAL A 264 11.74 -24.16 -25.93
N GLN A 265 10.52 -23.66 -25.79
CA GLN A 265 10.12 -22.40 -26.42
C GLN A 265 10.83 -21.21 -25.79
N LEU A 266 10.92 -21.14 -24.47
CA LEU A 266 11.70 -20.11 -23.75
C LEU A 266 13.16 -20.13 -24.14
N ALA A 267 13.78 -21.32 -24.29
CA ALA A 267 15.16 -21.41 -24.76
C ALA A 267 15.35 -20.90 -26.18
N LYS A 268 14.37 -21.12 -27.07
CA LYS A 268 14.40 -20.56 -28.42
C LYS A 268 14.27 -19.04 -28.43
N GLU A 269 13.32 -18.51 -27.68
CA GLU A 269 13.12 -17.05 -27.55
C GLU A 269 14.36 -16.37 -26.95
N LEU A 270 14.97 -16.97 -25.92
CA LEU A 270 16.20 -16.47 -25.32
C LEU A 270 17.36 -16.45 -26.32
N ASN A 271 17.50 -17.52 -27.13
CA ASN A 271 18.51 -17.60 -28.18
C ASN A 271 18.28 -16.53 -29.26
N GLU A 272 17.05 -16.25 -29.62
CA GLU A 272 16.68 -15.23 -30.60
C GLU A 272 17.03 -13.83 -30.09
N ILE A 273 16.62 -13.51 -28.86
CA ILE A 273 16.98 -12.25 -28.17
C ILE A 273 18.50 -12.08 -28.07
N ASN A 274 19.23 -13.13 -27.71
CA ASN A 274 20.69 -13.08 -27.66
C ASN A 274 21.32 -12.81 -29.03
N ARG A 275 20.78 -13.39 -30.10
CA ARG A 275 21.24 -13.11 -31.48
C ARG A 275 20.98 -11.68 -31.90
N GLU A 276 19.77 -11.16 -31.63
CA GLU A 276 19.43 -9.76 -31.92
C GLU A 276 20.29 -8.79 -31.11
N SER A 277 20.46 -9.03 -29.81
CA SER A 277 21.34 -8.22 -28.96
C SER A 277 22.75 -8.16 -29.45
N ARG A 278 23.28 -9.30 -29.94
CA ARG A 278 24.61 -9.40 -30.52
C ARG A 278 24.72 -8.63 -31.83
N THR A 279 23.75 -8.77 -32.72
CA THR A 279 23.72 -8.05 -33.99
C THR A 279 23.77 -6.55 -33.76
N LEU A 280 22.90 -6.04 -32.84
CA LEU A 280 22.90 -4.64 -32.44
C LEU A 280 24.23 -4.22 -31.79
N GLY A 281 24.83 -5.07 -30.97
CA GLY A 281 26.13 -4.81 -30.37
C GLY A 281 27.24 -4.65 -31.40
N LEU A 282 27.27 -5.50 -32.45
CA LEU A 282 28.21 -5.39 -33.54
C LEU A 282 27.97 -4.14 -34.41
N GLU A 283 26.74 -3.76 -34.66
CA GLU A 283 26.40 -2.51 -35.34
C GLU A 283 26.88 -1.29 -34.53
N ILE A 284 26.70 -1.28 -33.22
CA ILE A 284 27.22 -0.25 -32.31
C ILE A 284 28.75 -0.20 -32.39
N ALA A 285 29.43 -1.35 -32.33
CA ALA A 285 30.88 -1.41 -32.45
C ALA A 285 31.39 -0.84 -33.80
N GLU A 286 30.69 -1.10 -34.90
CA GLU A 286 31.02 -0.55 -36.22
C GLU A 286 30.76 0.96 -36.29
N MET A 287 29.71 1.47 -35.68
CA MET A 287 29.44 2.91 -35.54
C MET A 287 30.51 3.60 -34.69
N LEU A 288 30.97 2.97 -33.62
CA LEU A 288 32.03 3.51 -32.76
C LEU A 288 33.37 3.63 -33.53
N LYS A 289 33.71 2.68 -34.39
CA LYS A 289 34.91 2.75 -35.25
C LYS A 289 34.91 3.95 -36.20
N GLN A 290 33.74 4.48 -36.54
CA GLN A 290 33.61 5.65 -37.44
C GLN A 290 33.77 6.97 -36.69
N LEU A 291 33.83 6.99 -35.37
CA LEU A 291 34.06 8.20 -34.60
C LEU A 291 35.49 8.73 -34.81
N VAL A 292 35.58 10.01 -35.07
CA VAL A 292 36.86 10.70 -35.24
C VAL A 292 37.28 11.37 -33.95
N CYS A 293 38.29 10.81 -33.28
CA CYS A 293 38.90 11.44 -32.12
C CYS A 293 39.99 12.41 -32.54
N THR A 294 39.90 13.65 -32.15
CA THR A 294 40.90 14.71 -32.47
C THR A 294 42.03 14.76 -31.46
N ASP A 295 41.85 14.26 -30.27
CA ASP A 295 42.84 14.14 -29.21
C ASP A 295 43.56 12.78 -29.33
N PRO A 296 44.91 12.72 -29.37
CA PRO A 296 45.65 11.45 -29.46
C PRO A 296 45.45 10.50 -28.28
N ASP A 297 45.32 11.01 -27.07
CA ASP A 297 45.12 10.18 -25.89
C ASP A 297 43.69 9.60 -25.86
N ALA A 298 42.68 10.41 -26.15
CA ALA A 298 41.30 9.97 -26.32
C ALA A 298 41.14 8.94 -27.44
N LYS A 299 41.91 9.08 -28.52
CA LYS A 299 41.93 8.12 -29.63
C LYS A 299 42.42 6.75 -29.18
N LYS A 300 43.48 6.69 -28.38
CA LYS A 300 44.05 5.44 -27.89
C LYS A 300 43.06 4.71 -26.98
N GLU A 301 42.44 5.41 -26.03
CA GLU A 301 41.42 4.86 -25.17
C GLU A 301 40.19 4.34 -25.93
N HIS A 302 39.77 5.11 -26.94
CA HIS A 302 38.66 4.72 -27.81
C HIS A 302 38.98 3.44 -28.62
N ASP A 303 40.16 3.36 -29.25
CA ASP A 303 40.55 2.21 -30.04
C ASP A 303 40.69 0.93 -29.17
N GLU A 304 41.18 1.07 -27.95
CA GLU A 304 41.27 -0.01 -26.97
C GLU A 304 39.86 -0.47 -26.51
N PHE A 305 38.99 0.49 -26.19
CA PHE A 305 37.59 0.20 -25.83
C PHE A 305 36.83 -0.56 -26.92
N VAL A 306 36.92 -0.06 -28.19
CA VAL A 306 36.24 -0.69 -29.33
C VAL A 306 36.75 -2.11 -29.57
N LYS A 307 38.04 -2.33 -29.38
CA LYS A 307 38.66 -3.67 -29.50
C LYS A 307 38.10 -4.61 -28.43
N GLU A 308 38.19 -4.25 -27.15
CA GLU A 308 37.72 -5.04 -26.03
C GLU A 308 36.22 -5.33 -26.15
N PHE A 309 35.42 -4.33 -26.49
CA PHE A 309 33.97 -4.47 -26.69
C PHE A 309 33.64 -5.45 -27.82
N THR A 310 34.39 -5.37 -28.95
CA THR A 310 34.17 -6.30 -30.07
C THR A 310 34.60 -7.72 -29.71
N GLU A 311 35.71 -7.90 -28.99
CA GLU A 311 36.17 -9.22 -28.47
C GLU A 311 35.16 -9.82 -27.48
N PHE A 312 34.59 -9.02 -26.59
CA PHE A 312 33.53 -9.46 -25.68
C PHE A 312 32.31 -9.99 -26.44
N LEU A 313 31.84 -9.28 -27.46
CA LEU A 313 30.69 -9.70 -28.29
C LEU A 313 30.97 -11.00 -29.06
N VAL A 314 32.23 -11.23 -29.46
CA VAL A 314 32.63 -12.45 -30.17
C VAL A 314 32.89 -13.61 -29.23
N SER A 315 33.47 -13.38 -28.05
CA SER A 315 33.82 -14.44 -27.09
C SER A 315 32.63 -15.08 -26.41
N SER A 316 31.49 -14.38 -26.35
CA SER A 316 30.25 -14.95 -25.78
C SER A 316 29.65 -16.12 -26.59
N ASP A 317 30.22 -16.46 -27.75
CA ASP A 317 29.80 -17.64 -28.55
C ASP A 317 30.27 -18.99 -28.00
N SER A 318 31.28 -19.03 -27.15
CA SER A 318 31.86 -20.29 -26.70
C SER A 318 31.24 -20.83 -25.39
N ALA A 319 30.30 -20.10 -24.79
CA ALA A 319 29.83 -20.40 -23.42
C ALA A 319 28.43 -21.00 -23.32
N CYS A 320 27.67 -21.21 -24.37
CA CYS A 320 26.29 -21.70 -24.24
C CYS A 320 25.81 -22.66 -25.33
N THR A 321 26.42 -23.84 -25.40
CA THR A 321 25.72 -25.00 -25.94
C THR A 321 25.04 -25.71 -24.77
N ILE A 322 23.71 -25.80 -24.81
CA ILE A 322 22.83 -26.46 -23.81
C ILE A 322 23.24 -27.92 -23.51
N GLU A 323 24.08 -28.53 -24.32
CA GLU A 323 24.55 -29.89 -24.13
C GLU A 323 25.50 -30.06 -22.93
N GLU A 324 26.30 -29.06 -22.58
CA GLU A 324 27.23 -29.16 -21.43
C GLU A 324 26.55 -28.89 -20.09
N GLN A 325 25.50 -28.07 -20.03
CA GLN A 325 24.76 -27.84 -18.79
C GLN A 325 23.79 -28.97 -18.43
N GLY A 326 23.31 -29.74 -19.39
CA GLY A 326 22.50 -30.94 -19.16
C GLY A 326 23.24 -32.03 -18.37
N ALA A 327 24.56 -32.07 -18.45
CA ALA A 327 25.41 -33.01 -17.70
C ALA A 327 25.59 -32.62 -16.22
N VAL A 328 25.56 -31.33 -15.89
CA VAL A 328 25.69 -30.80 -14.53
C VAL A 328 24.41 -30.98 -13.72
N ILE A 329 23.24 -30.80 -14.34
CA ILE A 329 21.95 -30.99 -13.68
C ILE A 329 21.64 -32.44 -13.36
N LYS A 330 22.14 -33.40 -14.15
CA LYS A 330 22.00 -34.82 -13.86
C LYS A 330 22.92 -35.32 -12.70
N LYS A 331 23.98 -34.59 -12.41
CA LYS A 331 24.93 -34.95 -11.32
C LYS A 331 24.44 -34.51 -9.93
N ASN A 332 23.61 -33.47 -9.84
CA ASN A 332 23.07 -32.94 -8.57
C ASN A 332 21.71 -33.52 -8.14
N ARG A 333 21.16 -34.50 -8.90
CA ARG A 333 19.94 -35.23 -8.49
C ARG A 333 20.24 -36.62 -7.88
N ARG A 334 21.48 -36.85 -7.48
CA ARG A 334 21.88 -38.07 -6.74
C ARG A 334 22.65 -37.71 -5.46
N CYS A 335 21.99 -36.95 -4.60
CA CYS A 335 22.30 -36.91 -3.16
C CYS A 335 20.99 -36.65 -2.42
#